data_fcb81d1b7d13610bd924fab7c85a42b3
#
_entry.id   fcb81d1b7d13610bd924fab7c85a42b3
#
_cell.length_a   1.000
_cell.length_b   1.000
_cell.length_c   1.000
_cell.angle_alpha   90.00
_cell.angle_beta   90.00
_cell.angle_gamma   90.00
#
_symmetry.space_group_name_H-M   'P 1'
#
loop_
_entity.id
_entity.type
_entity.pdbx_description
1 polymer ?
#
loop_
_entity_poly.entity_id
_entity_poly.type
_entity_poly.pdbx_seq_one_letter_code
_entity_poly.pdbx_strand_id
1 'polypeptide(L)'
;MSRLQRTATVSLVVLAVLLLGAAKYPARGAGHAPPAKPATCQRSAFRAVVDVGHTVEVPGAISARGVAEYAFNLQLADAVKQALVAAGFDRTVRLVTATAPPKGLIERAALANKMHADLFISIHHDSVPDYLLETWQYEEQQYQFSDRFQGYAVFISHDNADRAGSLQFGRLLGKALQARGLQYTPHYTLPLMGNRRRELIDAAAGVYRYNQLIVLRNTRMPACCSRPDRSSTGRRSWNWRARNAASSSARPSCPRSRIFAWRG
;
A
#
# COMPACT_ATOMS: atom_id res chain seq x y z
N MET A 1 12.00 -46.77 -13.79
CA MET A 1 11.15 -46.56 -12.60
C MET A 1 10.36 -45.30 -12.85
N SER A 2 9.06 -45.43 -13.06
CA SER A 2 8.15 -44.39 -13.55
C SER A 2 7.77 -43.37 -12.49
N ARG A 3 7.47 -42.13 -12.93
CA ARG A 3 7.05 -40.98 -12.07
C ARG A 3 5.82 -41.26 -11.20
N LEU A 4 5.10 -42.34 -11.42
CA LEU A 4 3.92 -42.74 -10.67
C LEU A 4 4.23 -43.43 -9.29
N GLN A 5 5.44 -43.85 -9.04
CA GLN A 5 5.80 -44.48 -7.75
C GLN A 5 6.29 -43.51 -6.67
N ARG A 6 6.50 -42.22 -7.01
CA ARG A 6 6.95 -41.20 -6.02
C ARG A 6 5.83 -40.43 -5.34
N THR A 7 4.61 -40.50 -5.85
CA THR A 7 3.46 -39.80 -5.24
C THR A 7 2.72 -40.60 -4.18
N ALA A 8 2.90 -41.92 -4.12
CA ALA A 8 2.24 -42.77 -3.13
C ALA A 8 2.93 -42.85 -1.77
N THR A 9 4.22 -42.51 -1.69
CA THR A 9 5.02 -42.63 -0.45
C THR A 9 4.92 -41.40 0.45
N VAL A 10 4.54 -40.25 -0.06
CA VAL A 10 4.41 -39.01 0.72
C VAL A 10 3.06 -38.94 1.45
N SER A 11 2.02 -39.57 0.91
CA SER A 11 0.66 -39.57 1.52
C SER A 11 0.54 -40.50 2.73
N LEU A 12 1.39 -41.51 2.87
CA LEU A 12 1.33 -42.47 3.99
C LEU A 12 2.07 -41.99 5.24
N VAL A 13 3.02 -41.10 5.13
CA VAL A 13 3.78 -40.57 6.29
C VAL A 13 3.00 -39.48 7.02
N VAL A 14 2.11 -38.76 6.37
CA VAL A 14 1.27 -37.71 6.98
C VAL A 14 0.10 -38.31 7.79
N LEU A 15 -0.33 -39.53 7.49
CA LEU A 15 -1.43 -40.18 8.19
C LEU A 15 -1.00 -40.91 9.47
N ALA A 16 0.28 -41.25 9.63
CA ALA A 16 0.79 -41.98 10.80
C ALA A 16 1.13 -41.06 11.99
N VAL A 17 1.26 -39.74 11.82
CA VAL A 17 1.55 -38.76 12.89
C VAL A 17 0.30 -38.27 13.60
N LEU A 18 -0.88 -38.53 13.08
CA LEU A 18 -2.16 -38.07 13.65
C LEU A 18 -2.82 -39.08 14.62
N LEU A 19 -2.27 -40.25 14.82
CA LEU A 19 -2.88 -41.33 15.65
C LEU A 19 -2.16 -41.65 16.99
N LEU A 20 -1.11 -40.93 17.36
CA LEU A 20 -0.39 -41.17 18.60
C LEU A 20 -0.30 -39.94 19.51
N GLY A 21 -1.43 -39.46 20.03
CA GLY A 21 -1.42 -38.30 20.93
C GLY A 21 -2.72 -38.08 21.72
N ALA A 22 -3.44 -39.14 22.09
CA ALA A 22 -4.54 -39.01 23.03
C ALA A 22 -4.07 -39.19 24.47
N ALA A 23 -3.34 -38.23 25.03
CA ALA A 23 -3.11 -38.13 26.45
C ALA A 23 -4.31 -37.46 27.14
N LYS A 24 -5.00 -38.17 28.03
CA LYS A 24 -6.11 -37.70 28.84
C LYS A 24 -5.63 -36.63 29.84
N TYR A 25 -6.02 -35.39 29.64
CA TYR A 25 -6.00 -34.35 30.68
C TYR A 25 -7.43 -34.13 31.19
N PRO A 26 -7.66 -34.03 32.51
CA PRO A 26 -9.00 -33.76 33.03
C PRO A 26 -9.40 -32.30 32.69
N ALA A 27 -10.49 -32.14 32.01
CA ALA A 27 -11.09 -30.86 31.68
C ALA A 27 -11.61 -30.15 32.93
N ARG A 28 -10.92 -29.10 33.39
CA ARG A 28 -11.53 -28.07 34.23
C ARG A 28 -12.44 -27.25 33.31
N GLY A 29 -13.75 -27.24 33.61
CA GLY A 29 -14.74 -26.51 32.86
C GLY A 29 -14.50 -25.00 32.91
N ALA A 30 -13.86 -24.47 31.88
CA ALA A 30 -13.94 -23.06 31.51
C ALA A 30 -15.11 -22.95 30.55
N GLY A 31 -16.17 -22.24 30.94
CA GLY A 31 -17.32 -21.95 30.09
C GLY A 31 -16.82 -21.32 28.79
N HIS A 32 -16.98 -22.05 27.69
CA HIS A 32 -16.68 -21.53 26.37
C HIS A 32 -17.74 -20.49 26.03
N ALA A 33 -17.41 -19.23 26.08
CA ALA A 33 -18.24 -18.22 25.40
C ALA A 33 -18.38 -18.66 23.92
N PRO A 34 -19.59 -18.62 23.36
CA PRO A 34 -19.80 -18.99 21.96
C PRO A 34 -18.85 -18.14 21.10
N PRO A 35 -18.24 -18.72 20.05
CA PRO A 35 -17.34 -17.97 19.17
C PRO A 35 -18.11 -16.75 18.64
N ALA A 36 -17.58 -15.57 18.89
CA ALA A 36 -18.14 -14.32 18.39
C ALA A 36 -18.34 -14.48 16.88
N LYS A 37 -19.57 -14.22 16.39
CA LYS A 37 -19.85 -14.21 14.95
C LYS A 37 -18.81 -13.35 14.27
N PRO A 38 -18.15 -13.82 13.18
CA PRO A 38 -17.19 -13.03 12.47
C PRO A 38 -17.84 -11.71 12.08
N ALA A 39 -17.23 -10.59 12.49
CA ALA A 39 -17.74 -9.26 12.16
C ALA A 39 -17.87 -9.16 10.64
N THR A 40 -19.08 -8.97 10.15
CA THR A 40 -19.34 -8.79 8.72
C THR A 40 -18.76 -7.43 8.30
N CYS A 41 -17.89 -7.44 7.30
CA CYS A 41 -17.36 -6.20 6.72
C CYS A 41 -18.53 -5.38 6.13
N GLN A 42 -18.93 -4.30 6.79
CA GLN A 42 -19.93 -3.36 6.28
C GLN A 42 -19.23 -2.32 5.39
N ARG A 43 -19.02 -2.65 4.11
CA ARG A 43 -18.31 -1.79 3.15
C ARG A 43 -18.93 -0.40 3.04
N SER A 44 -20.26 -0.30 3.01
CA SER A 44 -20.99 0.97 2.90
C SER A 44 -20.80 1.89 4.14
N ALA A 45 -20.47 1.33 5.30
CA ALA A 45 -20.17 2.11 6.49
C ALA A 45 -18.70 2.52 6.57
N PHE A 46 -17.80 1.79 5.91
CA PHE A 46 -16.36 2.01 5.96
C PHE A 46 -15.94 3.26 5.16
N ARG A 47 -15.20 4.15 5.81
CA ARG A 47 -14.72 5.40 5.21
C ARG A 47 -13.23 5.32 4.92
N ALA A 48 -12.89 5.21 3.64
CA ALA A 48 -11.50 5.36 3.18
C ALA A 48 -11.24 6.81 2.77
N VAL A 49 -10.09 7.36 3.17
CA VAL A 49 -9.58 8.62 2.66
C VAL A 49 -8.41 8.33 1.73
N VAL A 50 -8.54 8.74 0.48
CA VAL A 50 -7.50 8.68 -0.56
C VAL A 50 -6.94 10.09 -0.71
N ASP A 51 -5.80 10.32 -0.09
CA ASP A 51 -5.11 11.61 -0.09
C ASP A 51 -4.25 11.77 -1.34
N VAL A 52 -4.41 12.89 -2.03
CA VAL A 52 -3.60 13.25 -3.19
C VAL A 52 -2.34 13.96 -2.73
N GLY A 53 -1.17 13.32 -2.88
CA GLY A 53 0.12 13.94 -2.57
C GLY A 53 0.35 15.22 -3.37
N HIS A 54 1.04 16.20 -2.75
CA HIS A 54 1.33 17.52 -3.35
C HIS A 54 0.11 18.44 -3.52
N THR A 55 0.30 19.58 -4.17
CA THR A 55 -0.73 20.58 -4.51
C THR A 55 -0.47 21.13 -5.90
N VAL A 56 -1.33 21.99 -6.41
CA VAL A 56 -1.10 22.68 -7.70
C VAL A 56 0.14 23.58 -7.60
N GLU A 57 0.30 24.31 -6.49
CA GLU A 57 1.41 25.27 -6.29
C GLU A 57 2.73 24.59 -5.91
N VAL A 58 2.66 23.41 -5.28
CA VAL A 58 3.84 22.59 -4.92
C VAL A 58 3.66 21.21 -5.52
N PRO A 59 3.87 21.09 -6.84
CA PRO A 59 3.39 19.93 -7.60
C PRO A 59 4.25 18.67 -7.48
N GLY A 60 5.33 18.70 -6.70
CA GLY A 60 6.23 17.56 -6.53
C GLY A 60 7.25 17.46 -7.65
N ALA A 61 7.74 16.25 -7.91
CA ALA A 61 8.71 16.00 -8.97
C ALA A 61 8.12 16.25 -10.37
N ILE A 62 8.98 16.67 -11.29
CA ILE A 62 8.63 16.77 -12.70
C ILE A 62 9.06 15.49 -13.41
N SER A 63 8.15 14.90 -14.17
CA SER A 63 8.43 13.66 -14.89
C SER A 63 9.40 13.88 -16.04
N ALA A 64 9.96 12.79 -16.55
CA ALA A 64 10.80 12.77 -17.75
C ALA A 64 10.16 13.39 -19.01
N ARG A 65 8.87 13.74 -18.96
CA ARG A 65 8.13 14.39 -20.05
C ARG A 65 7.40 15.66 -19.61
N GLY A 66 7.90 16.32 -18.56
CA GLY A 66 7.38 17.62 -18.12
C GLY A 66 6.07 17.57 -17.34
N VAL A 67 5.55 16.39 -17.00
CA VAL A 67 4.30 16.28 -16.23
C VAL A 67 4.61 16.24 -14.74
N ALA A 68 3.92 17.06 -13.96
CA ALA A 68 4.10 17.13 -12.51
C ALA A 68 3.57 15.88 -11.78
N GLU A 69 4.22 15.48 -10.69
CA GLU A 69 3.82 14.37 -9.83
C GLU A 69 2.37 14.50 -9.36
N TYR A 70 1.94 15.70 -9.00
CA TYR A 70 0.56 15.97 -8.60
C TYR A 70 -0.48 15.48 -9.60
N ALA A 71 -0.24 15.65 -10.90
CA ALA A 71 -1.16 15.20 -11.94
C ALA A 71 -1.31 13.67 -11.97
N PHE A 72 -0.21 12.94 -11.77
CA PHE A 72 -0.25 11.48 -11.65
C PHE A 72 -0.95 11.04 -10.36
N ASN A 73 -0.66 11.71 -9.23
CA ASN A 73 -1.27 11.42 -7.94
C ASN A 73 -2.79 11.62 -8.00
N LEU A 74 -3.24 12.72 -8.60
CA LEU A 74 -4.65 13.03 -8.76
C LEU A 74 -5.37 11.96 -9.58
N GLN A 75 -4.79 11.59 -10.74
CA GLN A 75 -5.37 10.58 -11.62
C GLN A 75 -5.46 9.21 -10.94
N LEU A 76 -4.41 8.79 -10.23
CA LEU A 76 -4.41 7.51 -9.52
C LEU A 76 -5.39 7.52 -8.35
N ALA A 77 -5.46 8.61 -7.58
CA ALA A 77 -6.40 8.73 -6.47
C ALA A 77 -7.86 8.67 -6.94
N ASP A 78 -8.17 9.26 -8.10
CA ASP A 78 -9.49 9.14 -8.73
C ASP A 78 -9.80 7.69 -9.11
N ALA A 79 -8.87 6.99 -9.74
CA ALA A 79 -9.05 5.60 -10.12
C ALA A 79 -9.24 4.70 -8.88
N VAL A 80 -8.47 4.92 -7.81
CA VAL A 80 -8.60 4.18 -6.54
C VAL A 80 -9.96 4.46 -5.89
N LYS A 81 -10.39 5.73 -5.83
CA LYS A 81 -11.71 6.08 -5.31
C LYS A 81 -12.82 5.39 -6.09
N GLN A 82 -12.80 5.48 -7.42
CA GLN A 82 -13.81 4.85 -8.27
C GLN A 82 -13.86 3.33 -8.05
N ALA A 83 -12.71 2.66 -7.99
CA ALA A 83 -12.64 1.23 -7.73
C ALA A 83 -13.19 0.84 -6.35
N LEU A 84 -12.91 1.63 -5.30
CA LEU A 84 -13.43 1.41 -3.96
C LEU A 84 -14.95 1.59 -3.91
N VAL A 85 -15.49 2.66 -4.52
CA VAL A 85 -16.94 2.90 -4.60
C VAL A 85 -17.63 1.76 -5.38
N ALA A 86 -17.08 1.35 -6.52
CA ALA A 86 -17.60 0.22 -7.29
C ALA A 86 -17.57 -1.12 -6.52
N ALA A 87 -16.68 -1.23 -5.53
CA ALA A 87 -16.62 -2.38 -4.62
C ALA A 87 -17.55 -2.25 -3.40
N GLY A 88 -18.38 -1.20 -3.31
CA GLY A 88 -19.34 -0.95 -2.23
C GLY A 88 -18.78 -0.17 -1.04
N PHE A 89 -17.60 0.47 -1.16
CA PHE A 89 -17.05 1.39 -0.16
C PHE A 89 -17.51 2.83 -0.44
N ASP A 90 -18.82 3.06 -0.30
CA ASP A 90 -19.50 4.27 -0.77
C ASP A 90 -19.03 5.56 -0.06
N ARG A 91 -18.48 5.44 1.15
CA ARG A 91 -17.95 6.55 1.94
C ARG A 91 -16.49 6.90 1.61
N THR A 92 -15.96 6.42 0.49
CA THR A 92 -14.60 6.78 0.06
C THR A 92 -14.50 8.24 -0.36
N VAL A 93 -13.57 8.96 0.25
CA VAL A 93 -13.31 10.38 -0.02
C VAL A 93 -11.95 10.53 -0.70
N ARG A 94 -11.89 11.26 -1.83
CA ARG A 94 -10.64 11.78 -2.34
C ARG A 94 -10.35 13.11 -1.65
N LEU A 95 -9.21 13.20 -0.97
CA LEU A 95 -8.77 14.39 -0.26
C LEU A 95 -7.75 15.16 -1.11
N VAL A 96 -8.07 16.41 -1.38
CA VAL A 96 -7.20 17.40 -2.05
C VAL A 96 -7.14 18.63 -1.18
N THR A 97 -5.96 19.19 -0.98
CA THR A 97 -5.75 20.44 -0.26
C THR A 97 -4.93 21.40 -1.11
N ALA A 98 -5.16 22.70 -0.97
CA ALA A 98 -4.38 23.74 -1.64
C ALA A 98 -3.24 24.26 -0.76
N THR A 99 -3.29 24.01 0.55
CA THR A 99 -2.31 24.55 1.52
C THR A 99 -0.94 23.93 1.31
N ALA A 100 0.09 24.76 1.17
CA ALA A 100 1.47 24.31 1.00
C ALA A 100 2.04 23.65 2.28
N PRO A 101 3.04 22.74 2.15
CA PRO A 101 3.78 22.21 3.28
C PRO A 101 4.49 23.31 4.11
N PRO A 102 4.72 23.10 5.42
CA PRO A 102 4.32 21.92 6.22
C PRO A 102 2.88 21.99 6.72
N LYS A 103 2.23 23.16 6.69
CA LYS A 103 0.87 23.37 7.21
C LYS A 103 -0.16 22.47 6.52
N GLY A 104 -0.08 22.35 5.21
CA GLY A 104 -0.99 21.49 4.44
C GLY A 104 -0.89 20.01 4.79
N LEU A 105 0.29 19.51 5.19
CA LEU A 105 0.44 18.13 5.63
C LEU A 105 -0.28 17.85 6.96
N ILE A 106 -0.26 18.82 7.87
CA ILE A 106 -0.99 18.76 9.16
C ILE A 106 -2.50 18.81 8.89
N GLU A 107 -2.93 19.72 8.00
CA GLU A 107 -4.32 19.89 7.59
C GLU A 107 -4.91 18.60 7.03
N ARG A 108 -4.21 17.89 6.12
CA ARG A 108 -4.64 16.61 5.55
C ARG A 108 -4.94 15.58 6.62
N ALA A 109 -4.01 15.40 7.58
CA ALA A 109 -4.19 14.48 8.70
C ALA A 109 -5.37 14.91 9.58
N ALA A 110 -5.51 16.21 9.88
CA ALA A 110 -6.59 16.75 10.70
C ALA A 110 -7.97 16.52 10.02
N LEU A 111 -8.06 16.73 8.71
CA LEU A 111 -9.30 16.48 7.95
C LEU A 111 -9.69 15.00 7.98
N ALA A 112 -8.74 14.08 7.75
CA ALA A 112 -9.00 12.66 7.84
C ALA A 112 -9.46 12.24 9.25
N ASN A 113 -8.82 12.77 10.29
CA ASN A 113 -9.20 12.54 11.69
C ASN A 113 -10.61 13.09 12.00
N LYS A 114 -10.94 14.32 11.53
CA LYS A 114 -12.26 14.92 11.68
C LYS A 114 -13.37 14.14 10.99
N MET A 115 -13.06 13.53 9.84
CA MET A 115 -13.98 12.66 9.12
C MET A 115 -14.19 11.29 9.81
N HIS A 116 -13.45 10.98 10.88
CA HIS A 116 -13.43 9.66 11.49
C HIS A 116 -13.21 8.56 10.43
N ALA A 117 -12.17 8.74 9.62
CA ALA A 117 -11.82 7.76 8.59
C ALA A 117 -11.38 6.43 9.22
N ASP A 118 -11.69 5.32 8.55
CA ASP A 118 -11.26 3.98 8.94
C ASP A 118 -9.94 3.58 8.30
N LEU A 119 -9.54 4.30 7.22
CA LEU A 119 -8.29 4.08 6.49
C LEU A 119 -7.84 5.38 5.83
N PHE A 120 -6.53 5.64 5.85
CA PHE A 120 -5.89 6.74 5.14
C PHE A 120 -4.82 6.21 4.18
N ILE A 121 -4.94 6.55 2.89
CA ILE A 121 -3.98 6.17 1.85
C ILE A 121 -3.50 7.44 1.17
N SER A 122 -2.22 7.80 1.34
CA SER A 122 -1.61 8.91 0.61
C SER A 122 -0.97 8.39 -0.68
N ILE A 123 -1.33 8.99 -1.80
CA ILE A 123 -0.86 8.61 -3.13
C ILE A 123 0.25 9.56 -3.56
N HIS A 124 1.41 9.00 -3.88
CA HIS A 124 2.56 9.70 -4.43
C HIS A 124 3.16 8.94 -5.60
N HIS A 125 3.86 9.61 -6.48
CA HIS A 125 4.78 9.02 -7.42
C HIS A 125 6.21 9.35 -6.98
N ASP A 126 7.11 8.39 -7.12
CA ASP A 126 8.45 8.52 -6.57
C ASP A 126 9.37 9.38 -7.44
N SER A 127 10.37 9.98 -6.79
CA SER A 127 11.54 10.54 -7.44
C SER A 127 12.81 10.08 -6.73
N VAL A 128 13.91 10.14 -7.43
CA VAL A 128 15.25 9.86 -6.89
C VAL A 128 15.93 11.17 -6.48
N PRO A 129 17.01 11.13 -5.66
CA PRO A 129 17.87 12.29 -5.44
C PRO A 129 18.40 12.86 -6.76
N ASP A 130 18.58 14.19 -6.82
CA ASP A 130 18.93 14.90 -8.06
C ASP A 130 20.25 14.42 -8.67
N TYR A 131 21.24 14.02 -7.85
CA TYR A 131 22.51 13.46 -8.32
C TYR A 131 22.41 12.08 -8.98
N LEU A 132 21.21 11.47 -8.99
CA LEU A 132 20.90 10.22 -9.69
C LEU A 132 20.08 10.46 -10.95
N LEU A 133 19.78 11.71 -11.26
CA LEU A 133 19.07 12.10 -12.47
C LEU A 133 20.05 12.31 -13.63
N GLU A 134 19.61 11.92 -14.81
CA GLU A 134 20.28 12.15 -16.08
C GLU A 134 19.45 13.14 -16.89
N THR A 135 20.09 13.91 -17.76
CA THR A 135 19.40 14.84 -18.66
C THR A 135 19.11 14.15 -20.00
N TRP A 136 17.93 14.37 -20.54
CA TRP A 136 17.57 13.94 -21.89
C TRP A 136 16.71 14.99 -22.58
N GLN A 137 16.69 14.95 -23.89
CA GLN A 137 15.81 15.79 -24.69
C GLN A 137 14.52 15.04 -24.99
N TYR A 138 13.39 15.68 -24.68
CA TYR A 138 12.08 15.21 -25.05
C TYR A 138 11.34 16.36 -25.74
N GLU A 139 10.96 16.13 -26.99
CA GLU A 139 10.50 17.20 -27.87
C GLU A 139 11.56 18.31 -28.00
N GLU A 140 11.21 19.55 -27.78
CA GLU A 140 12.13 20.69 -27.87
C GLU A 140 12.73 21.15 -26.52
N GLN A 141 12.47 20.39 -25.44
CA GLN A 141 12.87 20.75 -24.08
C GLN A 141 13.76 19.70 -23.44
N GLN A 142 14.63 20.17 -22.53
CA GLN A 142 15.45 19.29 -21.70
C GLN A 142 14.72 18.96 -20.40
N TYR A 143 14.70 17.68 -20.07
CA TYR A 143 14.15 17.15 -18.83
C TYR A 143 15.15 16.25 -18.13
N GLN A 144 14.91 16.04 -16.85
CA GLN A 144 15.68 15.08 -16.06
C GLN A 144 14.92 13.77 -15.92
N PHE A 145 15.65 12.65 -15.90
CA PHE A 145 15.09 11.33 -15.75
C PHE A 145 16.00 10.38 -14.97
N SER A 146 15.44 9.27 -14.49
CA SER A 146 16.21 8.11 -14.02
C SER A 146 15.41 6.85 -14.30
N ASP A 147 16.00 5.94 -15.09
CA ASP A 147 15.45 4.60 -15.33
C ASP A 147 16.09 3.53 -14.43
N ARG A 148 17.00 3.94 -13.52
CA ARG A 148 17.77 3.01 -12.65
C ARG A 148 16.92 2.29 -11.63
N PHE A 149 15.85 2.93 -11.16
CA PHE A 149 15.05 2.43 -10.05
C PHE A 149 13.60 2.26 -10.48
N GLN A 150 13.10 1.06 -10.27
CA GLN A 150 11.74 0.68 -10.61
C GLN A 150 11.14 -0.09 -9.44
N GLY A 151 9.84 -0.20 -9.40
CA GLY A 151 9.12 -0.92 -8.38
C GLY A 151 8.34 -0.01 -7.42
N TYR A 152 7.37 -0.59 -6.73
CA TYR A 152 6.57 0.13 -5.76
C TYR A 152 7.26 0.22 -4.39
N ALA A 153 6.81 1.16 -3.56
CA ALA A 153 7.11 1.21 -2.15
C ALA A 153 5.85 1.53 -1.35
N VAL A 154 5.71 0.90 -0.18
CA VAL A 154 4.67 1.21 0.80
C VAL A 154 5.33 1.73 2.06
N PHE A 155 5.02 2.95 2.46
CA PHE A 155 5.56 3.55 3.68
C PHE A 155 4.51 3.57 4.77
N ILE A 156 4.92 3.24 5.99
CA ILE A 156 4.14 3.41 7.21
C ILE A 156 4.96 4.17 8.26
N SER A 157 4.28 4.75 9.23
CA SER A 157 4.93 5.38 10.39
C SER A 157 4.72 4.52 11.63
N HIS A 158 5.78 4.27 12.39
CA HIS A 158 5.67 3.66 13.72
C HIS A 158 5.12 4.63 14.76
N ASP A 159 5.09 5.94 14.44
CA ASP A 159 4.51 6.99 15.29
C ASP A 159 3.02 7.21 14.98
N ASN A 160 2.42 6.43 14.09
CA ASN A 160 0.97 6.43 13.86
C ASN A 160 0.23 5.82 15.04
N ALA A 161 -0.92 6.39 15.40
CA ALA A 161 -1.74 5.92 16.53
C ALA A 161 -2.22 4.47 16.35
N ASP A 162 -2.47 4.03 15.10
CA ASP A 162 -2.75 2.63 14.76
C ASP A 162 -1.62 2.05 13.91
N ARG A 163 -0.45 1.91 14.53
CA ARG A 163 0.73 1.30 13.92
C ARG A 163 0.46 -0.13 13.45
N ALA A 164 -0.25 -0.92 14.25
CA ALA A 164 -0.51 -2.32 13.93
C ALA A 164 -1.41 -2.47 12.70
N GLY A 165 -2.49 -1.70 12.63
CA GLY A 165 -3.36 -1.64 11.46
C GLY A 165 -2.63 -1.09 10.23
N SER A 166 -1.78 -0.07 10.40
CA SER A 166 -0.95 0.48 9.31
C SER A 166 -0.02 -0.58 8.71
N LEU A 167 0.67 -1.35 9.55
CA LEU A 167 1.55 -2.44 9.10
C LEU A 167 0.75 -3.56 8.42
N GLN A 168 -0.38 -3.94 8.99
CA GLN A 168 -1.25 -4.96 8.41
C GLN A 168 -1.76 -4.54 7.03
N PHE A 169 -2.25 -3.31 6.91
CA PHE A 169 -2.71 -2.78 5.63
C PHE A 169 -1.57 -2.67 4.61
N GLY A 170 -0.40 -2.16 5.02
CA GLY A 170 0.78 -2.08 4.15
C GLY A 170 1.18 -3.44 3.58
N ARG A 171 1.17 -4.49 4.42
CA ARG A 171 1.44 -5.88 4.00
C ARG A 171 0.42 -6.39 2.98
N LEU A 172 -0.85 -6.13 3.20
CA LEU A 172 -1.91 -6.55 2.29
C LEU A 172 -1.82 -5.83 0.95
N LEU A 173 -1.57 -4.53 0.97
CA LEU A 173 -1.35 -3.74 -0.24
C LEU A 173 -0.15 -4.24 -1.02
N GLY A 174 1.00 -4.42 -0.36
CA GLY A 174 2.22 -4.92 -1.00
C GLY A 174 2.02 -6.31 -1.63
N LYS A 175 1.43 -7.25 -0.90
CA LYS A 175 1.10 -8.58 -1.44
C LYS A 175 0.12 -8.52 -2.62
N ALA A 176 -0.86 -7.63 -2.58
CA ALA A 176 -1.81 -7.46 -3.69
C ALA A 176 -1.14 -6.88 -4.95
N LEU A 177 -0.15 -5.99 -4.79
CA LEU A 177 0.66 -5.47 -5.89
C LEU A 177 1.54 -6.57 -6.48
N GLN A 178 2.21 -7.38 -5.65
CA GLN A 178 3.02 -8.51 -6.10
C GLN A 178 2.20 -9.57 -6.84
N ALA A 179 1.00 -9.88 -6.37
CA ALA A 179 0.09 -10.80 -7.05
C ALA A 179 -0.31 -10.33 -8.45
N ARG A 180 -0.10 -9.04 -8.77
CA ARG A 180 -0.27 -8.45 -10.11
C ARG A 180 1.02 -8.33 -10.90
N GLY A 181 2.09 -8.96 -10.43
CA GLY A 181 3.40 -8.98 -11.10
C GLY A 181 4.26 -7.74 -10.84
N LEU A 182 3.85 -6.85 -9.94
CA LEU A 182 4.67 -5.71 -9.55
C LEU A 182 5.72 -6.13 -8.51
N GLN A 183 6.91 -5.54 -8.59
CA GLN A 183 7.96 -5.75 -7.62
C GLN A 183 8.14 -4.49 -6.76
N TYR A 184 8.52 -4.66 -5.49
CA TYR A 184 8.90 -3.50 -4.69
C TYR A 184 10.32 -3.03 -5.07
N THR A 185 10.58 -1.75 -4.89
CA THR A 185 11.88 -1.17 -5.18
C THR A 185 12.82 -1.29 -3.97
N PRO A 186 14.01 -1.91 -4.09
CA PRO A 186 14.94 -2.03 -2.97
C PRO A 186 15.76 -0.75 -2.71
N HIS A 187 15.73 0.23 -3.60
CA HIS A 187 16.68 1.34 -3.59
C HIS A 187 16.65 2.17 -2.30
N TYR A 188 15.51 2.25 -1.60
CA TYR A 188 15.43 2.96 -0.33
C TYR A 188 16.32 2.41 0.78
N THR A 189 16.81 1.17 0.67
CA THR A 189 17.77 0.60 1.64
C THR A 189 19.22 0.97 1.32
N LEU A 190 19.49 1.44 0.11
CA LEU A 190 20.86 1.67 -0.38
C LEU A 190 21.48 2.92 0.27
N PRO A 191 22.80 2.87 0.60
CA PRO A 191 23.52 4.03 1.14
C PRO A 191 23.45 5.25 0.23
N LEU A 192 23.43 5.04 -1.09
CA LEU A 192 23.33 6.12 -2.07
C LEU A 192 22.05 6.96 -1.96
N MET A 193 21.04 6.54 -1.21
CA MET A 193 19.84 7.33 -0.95
C MET A 193 20.05 8.43 0.11
N GLY A 194 21.17 8.42 0.82
CA GLY A 194 21.49 9.45 1.82
C GLY A 194 20.34 9.63 2.83
N ASN A 195 19.87 10.85 3.00
CA ASN A 195 18.77 11.18 3.90
C ASN A 195 17.42 10.59 3.49
N ARG A 196 17.29 10.10 2.26
CA ARG A 196 16.10 9.38 1.78
C ARG A 196 16.15 7.88 2.08
N ARG A 197 17.23 7.36 2.67
CA ARG A 197 17.34 5.97 3.07
C ARG A 197 16.26 5.61 4.10
N ARG A 198 15.63 4.44 3.92
CA ARG A 198 14.54 3.94 4.78
C ARG A 198 14.80 2.49 5.16
N GLU A 199 14.30 2.12 6.32
CA GLU A 199 14.32 0.73 6.79
C GLU A 199 13.21 -0.06 6.12
N LEU A 200 13.58 -1.18 5.50
CA LEU A 200 12.65 -2.17 4.97
C LEU A 200 12.21 -3.07 6.13
N ILE A 201 10.98 -2.90 6.59
CA ILE A 201 10.45 -3.63 7.76
C ILE A 201 9.68 -4.90 7.38
N ASP A 202 9.29 -5.02 6.11
CA ASP A 202 8.70 -6.24 5.56
C ASP A 202 9.11 -6.42 4.08
N ALA A 203 10.13 -7.26 3.86
CA ALA A 203 10.63 -7.55 2.52
C ALA A 203 9.64 -8.38 1.68
N ALA A 204 8.78 -9.19 2.33
CA ALA A 204 7.79 -9.98 1.62
C ALA A 204 6.64 -9.15 1.06
N ALA A 205 6.54 -7.86 1.42
CA ALA A 205 5.48 -6.98 0.97
C ALA A 205 6.00 -5.59 0.51
N GLY A 206 7.32 -5.33 0.59
CA GLY A 206 7.90 -4.03 0.23
C GLY A 206 7.41 -2.89 1.13
N VAL A 207 7.32 -3.14 2.46
CA VAL A 207 6.88 -2.15 3.43
C VAL A 207 8.08 -1.53 4.12
N TYR A 208 8.14 -0.20 4.12
CA TYR A 208 9.21 0.61 4.69
C TYR A 208 8.72 1.44 5.87
N ARG A 209 9.60 1.67 6.84
CA ARG A 209 9.37 2.63 7.93
C ARG A 209 9.76 4.04 7.50
N TYR A 210 8.84 5.00 7.71
CA TYR A 210 9.08 6.41 7.48
C TYR A 210 8.36 7.27 8.53
N ASN A 211 8.94 7.37 9.72
CA ASN A 211 8.33 8.05 10.87
C ASN A 211 8.16 9.56 10.66
N GLN A 212 9.03 10.20 9.85
CA GLN A 212 8.99 11.63 9.59
C GLN A 212 7.86 12.08 8.66
N LEU A 213 7.14 11.16 8.00
CA LEU A 213 5.99 11.54 7.18
C LEU A 213 4.86 12.09 8.04
N ILE A 214 4.70 13.40 8.02
CA ILE A 214 3.76 14.15 8.86
C ILE A 214 2.33 13.61 8.72
N VAL A 215 1.87 13.35 7.50
CA VAL A 215 0.52 12.83 7.24
C VAL A 215 0.30 11.47 7.90
N LEU A 216 1.29 10.58 7.88
CA LEU A 216 1.15 9.23 8.44
C LEU A 216 1.19 9.23 9.96
N ARG A 217 2.10 10.00 10.58
CA ARG A 217 2.25 10.03 12.03
C ARG A 217 1.11 10.77 12.74
N ASN A 218 0.43 11.71 12.05
CA ASN A 218 -0.61 12.55 12.65
C ASN A 218 -2.03 12.02 12.39
N THR A 219 -2.21 11.01 11.56
CA THR A 219 -3.50 10.31 11.38
C THR A 219 -3.72 9.30 12.51
N ARG A 220 -4.99 9.09 12.90
CA ARG A 220 -5.37 8.23 14.02
C ARG A 220 -5.87 6.86 13.62
N MET A 221 -6.04 6.62 12.33
CA MET A 221 -6.45 5.36 11.72
C MET A 221 -5.24 4.68 11.04
N PRO A 222 -5.37 3.41 10.62
CA PRO A 222 -4.38 2.78 9.74
C PRO A 222 -4.03 3.68 8.57
N ALA A 223 -2.74 3.94 8.36
CA ALA A 223 -2.27 4.87 7.34
C ALA A 223 -1.05 4.32 6.60
N CYS A 224 -1.05 4.46 5.28
CA CYS A 224 0.13 4.24 4.46
C CYS A 224 0.29 5.32 3.38
N CYS A 225 1.53 5.50 2.93
CA CYS A 225 1.84 6.21 1.70
C CYS A 225 2.25 5.18 0.64
N SER A 226 1.50 5.13 -0.45
CA SER A 226 1.78 4.25 -1.57
C SER A 226 2.51 5.00 -2.67
N ARG A 227 3.63 4.47 -3.12
CA ARG A 227 4.35 4.90 -4.31
C ARG A 227 4.28 3.76 -5.31
N PRO A 228 3.49 3.88 -6.38
CA PRO A 228 3.32 2.81 -7.36
C PRO A 228 4.59 2.56 -8.15
N ASP A 229 4.59 1.43 -8.85
CA ASP A 229 5.68 0.98 -9.70
C ASP A 229 6.00 1.99 -10.80
N ARG A 230 7.05 2.66 -10.73
CA ARG A 230 7.70 3.66 -11.58
C ARG A 230 7.66 5.04 -10.98
N SER A 231 8.87 5.53 -10.82
CA SER A 231 9.12 6.94 -10.61
C SER A 231 8.46 7.77 -11.72
N SER A 232 7.88 8.89 -11.35
CA SER A 232 7.44 9.90 -12.31
C SER A 232 8.60 10.33 -13.23
N THR A 233 9.85 10.19 -12.75
CA THR A 233 11.07 10.55 -13.49
C THR A 233 11.53 9.51 -14.51
N GLY A 234 10.98 8.28 -14.56
CA GLY A 234 11.37 7.30 -15.57
C GLY A 234 10.86 7.62 -16.97
N ARG A 235 11.68 7.42 -18.02
CA ARG A 235 11.27 7.66 -19.43
C ARG A 235 10.05 6.85 -19.85
N ARG A 236 9.77 5.73 -19.17
CA ARG A 236 8.62 4.86 -19.43
C ARG A 236 7.40 5.16 -18.56
N SER A 237 7.39 6.25 -17.79
CA SER A 237 6.30 6.63 -16.86
C SER A 237 4.91 6.74 -17.53
N TRP A 238 4.87 7.05 -18.81
CA TRP A 238 3.63 7.22 -19.58
C TRP A 238 2.80 5.94 -19.83
N ASN A 239 3.39 4.74 -19.79
CA ASN A 239 2.71 3.49 -20.19
C ASN A 239 1.78 2.89 -19.11
N TRP A 240 1.56 3.58 -17.99
CA TRP A 240 0.68 3.11 -16.92
C TRP A 240 -0.80 3.02 -17.34
N ARG A 241 -1.26 3.96 -18.19
CA ARG A 241 -2.67 3.99 -18.67
C ARG A 241 -3.09 2.72 -19.42
N ALA A 242 -2.21 2.17 -20.24
CA ALA A 242 -2.58 1.06 -21.13
C ALA A 242 -2.70 -0.30 -20.41
N ARG A 243 -1.99 -0.51 -19.29
CA ARG A 243 -1.98 -1.80 -18.59
C ARG A 243 -3.08 -1.97 -17.56
N ASN A 244 -3.60 -0.89 -16.98
CA ASN A 244 -4.62 -0.97 -15.93
C ASN A 244 -6.05 -0.99 -16.49
N ALA A 245 -6.27 -0.56 -17.72
CA ALA A 245 -7.57 -0.68 -18.38
C ALA A 245 -7.96 -2.14 -18.70
N ALA A 246 -6.98 -3.02 -18.85
CA ALA A 246 -7.21 -4.44 -19.18
C ALA A 246 -7.46 -5.34 -17.95
N SER A 247 -7.22 -4.87 -16.72
CA SER A 247 -7.28 -5.71 -15.50
C SER A 247 -8.48 -5.44 -14.58
N SER A 248 -9.44 -4.62 -15.00
CA SER A 248 -10.58 -4.21 -14.16
C SER A 248 -11.67 -5.25 -13.95
N SER A 249 -11.51 -6.49 -14.47
CA SER A 249 -12.52 -7.54 -14.34
C SER A 249 -12.41 -8.43 -13.08
N ALA A 250 -11.37 -8.28 -12.27
CA ALA A 250 -11.27 -9.00 -11.01
C ALA A 250 -12.06 -8.28 -9.92
N ARG A 251 -13.25 -8.79 -9.57
CA ARG A 251 -14.00 -8.34 -8.38
C ARG A 251 -13.11 -8.49 -7.16
N PRO A 252 -12.81 -7.42 -6.40
CA PRO A 252 -12.10 -7.55 -5.14
C PRO A 252 -13.01 -8.32 -4.18
N SER A 253 -12.64 -9.56 -3.88
CA SER A 253 -13.24 -10.29 -2.78
C SER A 253 -12.86 -9.56 -1.49
N CYS A 254 -13.84 -9.23 -0.64
CA CYS A 254 -13.56 -8.84 0.73
C CYS A 254 -12.79 -10.01 1.36
N PRO A 255 -11.54 -9.83 1.83
CA PRO A 255 -10.84 -10.93 2.47
C PRO A 255 -11.68 -11.38 3.65
N ARG A 256 -12.19 -12.61 3.58
CA ARG A 256 -12.86 -13.26 4.70
C ARG A 256 -11.83 -13.34 5.82
N SER A 257 -11.99 -12.56 6.83
CA SER A 257 -11.22 -12.56 8.07
C SER A 257 -10.09 -11.51 8.18
N ARG A 258 -10.18 -10.72 9.22
CA ARG A 258 -9.18 -10.05 10.03
C ARG A 258 -8.78 -8.60 9.75
N ILE A 259 -9.09 -7.96 8.63
CA ILE A 259 -8.78 -6.53 8.47
C ILE A 259 -9.82 -5.64 9.15
N PHE A 260 -11.05 -6.11 9.28
CA PHE A 260 -12.20 -5.32 9.78
C PHE A 260 -12.78 -5.83 11.11
N ALA A 261 -12.14 -6.79 11.77
CA ALA A 261 -12.57 -7.27 13.08
C ALA A 261 -12.03 -6.44 14.25
N TRP A 262 -11.43 -5.29 13.99
CA TRP A 262 -10.86 -4.42 15.02
C TRP A 262 -11.74 -3.19 15.26
N ARG A 263 -12.86 -3.38 15.95
CA ARG A 263 -13.48 -2.45 16.88
C ARG A 263 -13.88 -3.26 18.12
N GLY A 264 -13.00 -3.31 19.06
CA GLY A 264 -13.23 -3.62 20.45
C GLY A 264 -12.64 -2.48 21.25
#